data_3db322edd83a60d0abddaa2b16ef8b6e
#
_entry.id   3db322edd83a60d0abddaa2b16ef8b6e
#
_cell.length_a   1.000
_cell.length_b   1.000
_cell.length_c   1.000
_cell.angle_alpha   90.00
_cell.angle_beta   90.00
_cell.angle_gamma   90.00
#
_symmetry.space_group_name_H-M   'P 1'
#
loop_
_entity.id
_entity.type
_entity.pdbx_description
1 polymer ?
#
loop_
_entity_poly.entity_id
_entity_poly.type
_entity_poly.pdbx_seq_one_letter_code
_entity_poly.pdbx_strand_id
1 'polypeptide(L)'
;MKSKTTEEPAYGSQFIDVLESGSTLYVAGSLALFASLALGVALVSANAQTPQGEIATSLTVEQARAIVAPLYEALNEPTKKDVPALLANATNPDYQSCSTNSDCLSRDQLAGVFTALGKIIPDLHWTIKDIWTSGNRIVVRGEATGTPTGELYGVKPTGKSFKTISIDMFTVKDGKLATAYHVENWIAATEQIK
;
A
#
# COMPACT_ATOMS: atom_id res chain seq x y z
N MET A 1 -22.26 9.08 39.62
CA MET A 1 -21.82 9.49 38.27
C MET A 1 -20.67 8.61 37.86
N LYS A 2 -20.92 7.58 36.96
CA LYS A 2 -19.87 6.68 36.45
C LYS A 2 -19.42 7.23 35.10
N SER A 3 -18.18 7.64 35.01
CA SER A 3 -17.52 8.06 33.77
C SER A 3 -17.37 6.84 32.85
N LYS A 4 -17.97 6.88 31.66
CA LYS A 4 -17.72 5.93 30.57
C LYS A 4 -16.44 6.38 29.86
N THR A 5 -15.35 5.70 30.09
CA THR A 5 -14.17 5.75 29.21
C THR A 5 -14.50 4.98 27.93
N THR A 6 -14.60 5.67 26.81
CA THR A 6 -14.61 5.09 25.48
C THR A 6 -13.18 4.68 25.15
N GLU A 7 -12.89 3.38 25.21
CA GLU A 7 -11.67 2.81 24.63
C GLU A 7 -11.79 2.87 23.11
N GLU A 8 -10.87 3.56 22.44
CA GLU A 8 -10.67 3.44 20.99
C GLU A 8 -10.19 2.03 20.67
N PRO A 9 -10.79 1.34 19.68
CA PRO A 9 -10.35 0.00 19.32
C PRO A 9 -8.92 0.04 18.74
N ALA A 10 -8.06 -0.84 19.25
CA ALA A 10 -6.73 -1.06 18.71
C ALA A 10 -6.82 -1.50 17.24
N TYR A 11 -5.88 -1.02 16.40
CA TYR A 11 -5.78 -1.22 14.95
C TYR A 11 -5.97 -2.69 14.47
N GLY A 12 -5.83 -3.68 15.35
CA GLY A 12 -6.02 -5.10 15.05
C GLY A 12 -7.48 -5.59 15.04
N SER A 13 -8.45 -4.83 15.58
CA SER A 13 -9.84 -5.32 15.68
C SER A 13 -10.66 -5.14 14.40
N GLN A 14 -10.23 -4.31 13.46
CA GLN A 14 -10.95 -4.08 12.20
C GLN A 14 -10.78 -5.20 11.15
N PHE A 15 -9.77 -6.07 11.30
CA PHE A 15 -9.53 -7.14 10.34
C PHE A 15 -10.37 -8.40 10.55
N ILE A 16 -11.06 -8.56 11.68
CA ILE A 16 -11.83 -9.79 12.01
C ILE A 16 -13.29 -9.73 11.55
N ASP A 17 -13.87 -8.53 11.41
CA ASP A 17 -15.30 -8.38 11.08
C ASP A 17 -15.65 -8.57 9.59
N VAL A 18 -14.69 -8.72 8.69
CA VAL A 18 -14.92 -8.81 7.24
C VAL A 18 -15.24 -10.23 6.75
N LEU A 19 -15.07 -11.27 7.58
CA LEU A 19 -15.25 -12.66 7.13
C LEU A 19 -16.70 -13.21 7.30
N GLU A 20 -17.65 -12.45 7.87
CA GLU A 20 -19.01 -12.98 8.15
C GLU A 20 -20.16 -12.38 7.33
N SER A 21 -19.96 -11.43 6.42
CA SER A 21 -21.07 -10.93 5.59
C SER A 21 -21.08 -11.50 4.17
N GLY A 22 -21.59 -12.70 4.02
CA GLY A 22 -21.96 -13.28 2.73
C GLY A 22 -23.13 -12.53 2.10
N SER A 23 -22.90 -11.71 1.10
CA SER A 23 -23.96 -11.12 0.26
C SER A 23 -23.88 -11.67 -1.15
N THR A 24 -24.87 -12.48 -1.47
CA THR A 24 -25.12 -13.04 -2.80
C THR A 24 -25.63 -11.95 -3.73
N LEU A 25 -24.90 -11.62 -4.78
CA LEU A 25 -25.35 -10.70 -5.84
C LEU A 25 -25.93 -11.50 -7.02
N TYR A 26 -27.23 -11.31 -7.27
CA TYR A 26 -27.93 -11.80 -8.45
C TYR A 26 -27.56 -10.98 -9.69
N VAL A 27 -27.12 -11.66 -10.74
CA VAL A 27 -26.95 -11.08 -12.08
C VAL A 27 -28.26 -11.21 -12.85
N ALA A 28 -28.90 -10.09 -13.14
CA ALA A 28 -30.02 -10.02 -14.05
C ALA A 28 -29.51 -9.74 -15.47
N GLY A 29 -29.72 -10.68 -16.37
CA GLY A 29 -29.43 -10.52 -17.80
C GLY A 29 -30.49 -9.69 -18.52
N SER A 30 -30.09 -8.86 -19.44
CA SER A 30 -30.98 -8.24 -20.43
C SER A 30 -30.45 -8.48 -21.85
N LEU A 31 -31.24 -9.23 -22.62
CA LEU A 31 -31.09 -9.36 -24.07
C LEU A 31 -31.55 -8.06 -24.74
N ALA A 32 -30.79 -7.57 -25.69
CA ALA A 32 -31.29 -6.55 -26.63
C ALA A 32 -30.93 -6.96 -28.08
N LEU A 33 -31.94 -6.84 -28.92
CA LEU A 33 -32.07 -7.29 -30.30
C LEU A 33 -31.09 -6.65 -31.29
N PHE A 34 -30.72 -7.48 -32.29
CA PHE A 34 -30.07 -7.05 -33.54
C PHE A 34 -31.06 -6.34 -34.47
N ALA A 35 -30.67 -5.20 -35.01
CA ALA A 35 -31.25 -4.64 -36.23
C ALA A 35 -30.12 -4.38 -37.22
N SER A 36 -30.16 -5.10 -38.32
CA SER A 36 -29.25 -4.94 -39.48
C SER A 36 -29.72 -3.80 -40.33
N LEU A 37 -28.84 -2.88 -40.73
CA LEU A 37 -29.04 -2.01 -41.92
C LEU A 37 -27.72 -1.90 -42.68
N ALA A 38 -27.76 -2.40 -43.92
CA ALA A 38 -26.68 -2.24 -44.90
C ALA A 38 -26.85 -0.93 -45.64
N LEU A 39 -25.82 -0.18 -45.94
CA LEU A 39 -25.42 0.38 -47.22
C LEU A 39 -24.35 1.47 -47.08
N GLY A 40 -23.36 1.45 -47.95
CA GLY A 40 -22.57 2.63 -48.26
C GLY A 40 -21.06 2.44 -48.12
N VAL A 41 -20.41 1.79 -49.09
CA VAL A 41 -18.94 1.78 -49.21
C VAL A 41 -18.51 3.15 -49.75
N ALA A 42 -17.95 3.98 -48.87
CA ALA A 42 -17.12 5.13 -49.28
C ALA A 42 -15.68 4.77 -48.86
N LEU A 43 -14.83 4.47 -49.84
CA LEU A 43 -13.40 4.37 -49.68
C LEU A 43 -12.81 5.74 -49.38
N VAL A 44 -12.80 6.13 -48.13
CA VAL A 44 -11.94 7.19 -47.63
C VAL A 44 -10.64 6.56 -47.20
N SER A 45 -9.57 6.77 -47.96
CA SER A 45 -8.21 6.48 -47.54
C SER A 45 -7.88 7.40 -46.35
N ALA A 46 -8.32 7.00 -45.17
CA ALA A 46 -7.83 7.59 -43.93
C ALA A 46 -6.41 7.07 -43.73
N ASN A 47 -5.42 7.93 -43.87
CA ASN A 47 -4.13 7.76 -43.25
C ASN A 47 -4.40 7.66 -41.73
N ALA A 48 -4.61 6.45 -41.27
CA ALA A 48 -4.58 6.15 -39.84
C ALA A 48 -3.12 6.32 -39.37
N GLN A 49 -2.76 7.58 -39.05
CA GLN A 49 -1.68 7.79 -38.09
C GLN A 49 -2.13 7.11 -36.80
N THR A 50 -1.65 5.90 -36.57
CA THR A 50 -1.64 5.30 -35.23
C THR A 50 -1.05 6.39 -34.31
N PRO A 51 -1.75 6.82 -33.25
CA PRO A 51 -1.11 7.63 -32.25
C PRO A 51 0.06 6.80 -31.76
N GLN A 52 1.28 7.25 -32.06
CA GLN A 52 2.47 6.77 -31.34
C GLN A 52 2.21 7.16 -29.89
N GLY A 53 1.66 6.21 -29.12
CA GLY A 53 1.61 6.36 -27.69
C GLY A 53 3.04 6.68 -27.24
N GLU A 54 3.24 7.83 -26.62
CA GLU A 54 4.45 8.14 -25.91
C GLU A 54 4.79 6.90 -25.09
N ILE A 55 5.88 6.23 -25.44
CA ILE A 55 6.43 5.16 -24.62
C ILE A 55 6.85 5.90 -23.35
N ALA A 56 5.98 5.88 -22.35
CA ALA A 56 6.29 6.43 -21.04
C ALA A 56 7.60 5.75 -20.61
N THR A 57 8.66 6.55 -20.55
CA THR A 57 9.99 6.05 -20.21
C THR A 57 9.89 5.37 -18.87
N SER A 58 10.13 4.06 -18.83
CA SER A 58 10.07 3.31 -17.59
C SER A 58 11.11 3.86 -16.62
N LEU A 59 10.73 3.98 -15.34
CA LEU A 59 11.66 4.38 -14.29
C LEU A 59 12.85 3.41 -14.25
N THR A 60 14.06 3.93 -14.09
CA THR A 60 15.20 3.08 -13.77
C THR A 60 15.11 2.61 -12.30
N VAL A 61 15.81 1.53 -11.97
CA VAL A 61 15.88 1.04 -10.58
C VAL A 61 16.46 2.09 -9.64
N GLU A 62 17.45 2.88 -10.10
CA GLU A 62 18.06 3.97 -9.32
C GLU A 62 17.05 5.09 -9.04
N GLN A 63 16.27 5.49 -10.05
CA GLN A 63 15.19 6.47 -9.88
C GLN A 63 14.12 5.95 -8.92
N ALA A 64 13.70 4.70 -9.10
CA ALA A 64 12.72 4.06 -8.22
C ALA A 64 13.22 4.02 -6.77
N ARG A 65 14.48 3.64 -6.56
CA ARG A 65 15.09 3.63 -5.22
C ARG A 65 15.11 5.01 -4.58
N ALA A 66 15.47 6.05 -5.33
CA ALA A 66 15.46 7.42 -4.83
C ALA A 66 14.06 7.89 -4.43
N ILE A 67 13.03 7.52 -5.22
CA ILE A 67 11.63 7.89 -4.97
C ILE A 67 11.10 7.23 -3.70
N VAL A 68 11.39 5.93 -3.47
CA VAL A 68 10.87 5.20 -2.31
C VAL A 68 11.71 5.44 -1.04
N ALA A 69 12.94 5.89 -1.15
CA ALA A 69 13.88 6.00 -0.02
C ALA A 69 13.32 6.77 1.19
N PRO A 70 12.68 7.96 1.04
CA PRO A 70 12.17 8.67 2.21
C PRO A 70 11.03 7.94 2.93
N LEU A 71 10.22 7.14 2.20
CA LEU A 71 9.16 6.32 2.82
C LEU A 71 9.78 5.20 3.66
N TYR A 72 10.79 4.48 3.13
CA TYR A 72 11.49 3.44 3.90
C TYR A 72 12.29 4.01 5.06
N GLU A 73 12.83 5.22 4.91
CA GLU A 73 13.49 5.93 6.02
C GLU A 73 12.49 6.28 7.13
N ALA A 74 11.25 6.63 6.79
CA ALA A 74 10.18 6.89 7.77
C ALA A 74 9.77 5.63 8.54
N LEU A 75 9.97 4.43 7.98
CA LEU A 75 9.72 3.14 8.63
C LEU A 75 10.85 2.69 9.57
N ASN A 76 12.05 3.29 9.46
CA ASN A 76 13.20 2.91 10.26
C ASN A 76 13.27 3.73 11.54
N GLU A 77 13.06 3.08 12.69
CA GLU A 77 13.01 3.72 14.01
C GLU A 77 12.10 4.97 14.03
N PRO A 78 10.81 4.83 13.68
CA PRO A 78 9.92 5.97 13.40
C PRO A 78 9.83 7.01 14.52
N THR A 79 10.00 6.60 15.78
CA THR A 79 9.98 7.52 16.93
C THR A 79 11.18 8.46 17.01
N LYS A 80 12.23 8.21 16.22
CA LYS A 80 13.44 9.04 16.13
C LYS A 80 13.45 9.95 14.90
N LYS A 81 12.37 9.96 14.11
CA LYS A 81 12.29 10.63 12.82
C LYS A 81 11.13 11.63 12.74
N ASP A 82 11.26 12.59 11.85
CA ASP A 82 10.13 13.40 11.41
C ASP A 82 9.39 12.66 10.29
N VAL A 83 8.55 11.69 10.71
CA VAL A 83 7.79 10.83 9.82
C VAL A 83 6.90 11.63 8.86
N PRO A 84 6.14 12.67 9.31
CA PRO A 84 5.36 13.52 8.40
C PRO A 84 6.19 14.17 7.30
N ALA A 85 7.36 14.72 7.64
CA ALA A 85 8.24 15.37 6.65
C ALA A 85 8.80 14.35 5.64
N LEU A 86 9.22 13.18 6.09
CA LEU A 86 9.72 12.11 5.23
C LEU A 86 8.64 11.61 4.25
N LEU A 87 7.40 11.40 4.75
CA LEU A 87 6.29 11.02 3.89
C LEU A 87 5.91 12.13 2.91
N ALA A 88 5.94 13.41 3.30
CA ALA A 88 5.69 14.52 2.39
C ALA A 88 6.75 14.64 1.28
N ASN A 89 7.98 14.23 1.55
CA ASN A 89 9.04 14.15 0.54
C ASN A 89 8.80 13.00 -0.45
N ALA A 90 8.37 11.84 0.04
CA ALA A 90 8.16 10.64 -0.77
C ALA A 90 6.86 10.66 -1.60
N THR A 91 5.80 11.31 -1.09
CA THR A 91 4.44 11.11 -1.57
C THR A 91 3.77 12.39 -2.06
N ASN A 92 2.78 12.23 -2.94
CA ASN A 92 1.87 13.31 -3.33
C ASN A 92 0.92 13.67 -2.15
N PRO A 93 0.33 14.88 -2.15
CA PRO A 93 -0.62 15.28 -1.10
C PRO A 93 -1.85 14.37 -1.01
N ASP A 94 -2.30 13.82 -2.13
CA ASP A 94 -3.44 12.91 -2.28
C ASP A 94 -3.06 11.42 -2.22
N TYR A 95 -1.87 11.10 -1.72
CA TYR A 95 -1.36 9.74 -1.58
C TYR A 95 -2.32 8.84 -0.79
N GLN A 96 -2.44 7.61 -1.28
CA GLN A 96 -3.21 6.54 -0.64
C GLN A 96 -2.33 5.31 -0.42
N SER A 97 -2.32 4.80 0.81
CA SER A 97 -1.66 3.55 1.20
C SER A 97 -2.72 2.50 1.54
N CYS A 98 -2.79 1.44 0.77
CA CYS A 98 -3.86 0.46 0.83
C CYS A 98 -3.35 -0.91 1.27
N SER A 99 -3.89 -1.45 2.37
CA SER A 99 -3.64 -2.81 2.86
C SER A 99 -4.64 -3.83 2.29
N THR A 100 -5.76 -3.36 1.73
CA THR A 100 -6.75 -4.15 1.01
C THR A 100 -7.16 -3.42 -0.28
N ASN A 101 -8.07 -3.99 -1.07
CA ASN A 101 -8.57 -3.32 -2.28
C ASN A 101 -9.43 -2.07 -1.99
N SER A 102 -9.88 -1.88 -0.77
CA SER A 102 -10.80 -0.80 -0.37
C SER A 102 -10.33 0.02 0.84
N ASP A 103 -9.48 -0.56 1.69
CA ASP A 103 -9.03 0.12 2.91
C ASP A 103 -7.72 0.82 2.65
N CYS A 104 -7.79 2.13 2.48
CA CYS A 104 -6.66 2.98 2.20
C CYS A 104 -6.55 4.08 3.26
N LEU A 105 -5.33 4.36 3.64
CA LEU A 105 -4.97 5.45 4.53
C LEU A 105 -4.43 6.64 3.74
N SER A 106 -4.83 7.83 4.12
CA SER A 106 -4.17 9.05 3.66
C SER A 106 -2.72 9.12 4.18
N ARG A 107 -1.92 10.00 3.59
CA ARG A 107 -0.55 10.25 4.04
C ARG A 107 -0.45 10.55 5.54
N ASP A 108 -1.35 11.38 6.06
CA ASP A 108 -1.31 11.81 7.47
C ASP A 108 -1.74 10.67 8.42
N GLN A 109 -2.72 9.86 8.01
CA GLN A 109 -3.09 8.66 8.75
C GLN A 109 -1.95 7.64 8.77
N LEU A 110 -1.25 7.44 7.64
CA LEU A 110 -0.09 6.57 7.56
C LEU A 110 1.04 7.05 8.48
N ALA A 111 1.29 8.36 8.56
CA ALA A 111 2.27 8.92 9.49
C ALA A 111 1.94 8.56 10.95
N GLY A 112 0.66 8.62 11.33
CA GLY A 112 0.18 8.17 12.63
C GLY A 112 0.44 6.69 12.88
N VAL A 113 0.17 5.83 11.88
CA VAL A 113 0.43 4.39 11.96
C VAL A 113 1.93 4.10 12.14
N PHE A 114 2.81 4.71 11.35
CA PHE A 114 4.25 4.51 11.49
C PHE A 114 4.76 4.93 12.87
N THR A 115 4.28 6.08 13.37
CA THR A 115 4.63 6.57 14.71
C THR A 115 4.14 5.61 15.81
N ALA A 116 2.92 5.09 15.68
CA ALA A 116 2.36 4.12 16.64
C ALA A 116 3.14 2.81 16.61
N LEU A 117 3.46 2.31 15.41
CA LEU A 117 4.24 1.08 15.24
C LEU A 117 5.65 1.21 15.84
N GLY A 118 6.30 2.37 15.67
CA GLY A 118 7.59 2.65 16.28
C GLY A 118 7.58 2.71 17.80
N LYS A 119 6.44 3.05 18.44
CA LYS A 119 6.29 2.96 19.90
C LYS A 119 6.22 1.50 20.37
N ILE A 120 5.61 0.62 19.57
CA ILE A 120 5.50 -0.81 19.87
C ILE A 120 6.81 -1.53 19.54
N ILE A 121 7.50 -1.13 18.46
CA ILE A 121 8.74 -1.75 17.98
C ILE A 121 9.78 -0.63 17.81
N PRO A 122 10.47 -0.23 18.89
CA PRO A 122 11.40 0.92 18.86
C PRO A 122 12.61 0.75 17.94
N ASP A 123 13.02 -0.50 17.69
CA ASP A 123 14.11 -0.91 16.79
C ASP A 123 13.61 -1.38 15.42
N LEU A 124 12.38 -1.00 15.03
CA LEU A 124 11.82 -1.36 13.73
C LEU A 124 12.78 -0.93 12.61
N HIS A 125 13.11 -1.87 11.75
CA HIS A 125 13.98 -1.63 10.61
C HIS A 125 13.46 -2.31 9.35
N TRP A 126 13.40 -1.56 8.25
CA TRP A 126 12.95 -2.02 6.94
C TRP A 126 14.09 -1.98 5.95
N THR A 127 14.41 -3.11 5.34
CA THR A 127 15.46 -3.24 4.33
C THR A 127 14.84 -3.53 2.97
N ILE A 128 15.15 -2.71 1.97
CA ILE A 128 14.81 -2.99 0.57
C ILE A 128 15.71 -4.11 0.06
N LYS A 129 15.13 -5.25 -0.31
CA LYS A 129 15.87 -6.40 -0.88
C LYS A 129 15.94 -6.33 -2.40
N ASP A 130 14.82 -6.06 -3.06
CA ASP A 130 14.74 -5.95 -4.52
C ASP A 130 13.79 -4.83 -4.93
N ILE A 131 14.04 -4.25 -6.11
CA ILE A 131 13.16 -3.28 -6.76
C ILE A 131 12.99 -3.70 -8.22
N TRP A 132 11.74 -3.70 -8.67
CA TRP A 132 11.36 -3.85 -10.07
C TRP A 132 10.54 -2.65 -10.54
N THR A 133 10.70 -2.27 -11.81
CA THR A 133 9.99 -1.14 -12.40
C THR A 133 9.30 -1.57 -13.70
N SER A 134 8.13 -0.95 -13.96
CA SER A 134 7.41 -1.08 -15.23
C SER A 134 6.61 0.19 -15.47
N GLY A 135 6.99 0.98 -16.47
CA GLY A 135 6.43 2.32 -16.68
C GLY A 135 6.58 3.18 -15.44
N ASN A 136 5.46 3.66 -14.90
CA ASN A 136 5.40 4.43 -13.65
C ASN A 136 5.11 3.57 -12.40
N ARG A 137 5.31 2.25 -12.48
CA ARG A 137 5.11 1.33 -11.37
C ARG A 137 6.44 0.93 -10.76
N ILE A 138 6.44 0.82 -9.43
CA ILE A 138 7.56 0.29 -8.66
C ILE A 138 7.03 -0.86 -7.80
N VAL A 139 7.71 -2.00 -7.83
CA VAL A 139 7.47 -3.09 -6.89
C VAL A 139 8.71 -3.23 -6.04
N VAL A 140 8.53 -3.27 -4.72
CA VAL A 140 9.61 -3.47 -3.76
C VAL A 140 9.34 -4.74 -2.97
N ARG A 141 10.34 -5.62 -2.90
CA ARG A 141 10.38 -6.68 -1.89
C ARG A 141 11.23 -6.18 -0.74
N GLY A 142 10.61 -6.08 0.41
CA GLY A 142 11.23 -5.64 1.65
C GLY A 142 11.41 -6.76 2.67
N GLU A 143 12.19 -6.47 3.69
CA GLU A 143 12.32 -7.27 4.92
C GLU A 143 12.20 -6.33 6.11
N ALA A 144 11.23 -6.58 6.97
CA ALA A 144 11.07 -5.89 8.24
C ALA A 144 11.64 -6.75 9.37
N THR A 145 12.35 -6.10 10.31
CA THR A 145 12.86 -6.70 11.54
C THR A 145 12.54 -5.81 12.72
N GLY A 146 12.43 -6.38 13.90
CA GLY A 146 12.25 -5.62 15.13
C GLY A 146 11.98 -6.49 16.34
N THR A 147 12.08 -5.88 17.52
CA THR A 147 11.84 -6.51 18.83
C THR A 147 10.72 -5.75 19.52
N PRO A 148 9.47 -6.27 19.51
CA PRO A 148 8.36 -5.58 20.15
C PRO A 148 8.57 -5.42 21.66
N THR A 149 8.32 -4.21 22.15
CA THR A 149 8.28 -3.87 23.59
C THR A 149 6.85 -3.66 24.06
N GLY A 150 5.88 -3.53 23.12
CA GLY A 150 4.44 -3.51 23.36
C GLY A 150 3.75 -4.71 22.71
N GLU A 151 2.45 -4.84 22.95
CA GLU A 151 1.64 -5.89 22.33
C GLU A 151 1.56 -5.69 20.81
N LEU A 152 1.88 -6.73 20.04
CA LEU A 152 1.83 -6.73 18.57
C LEU A 152 0.84 -7.82 18.12
N TYR A 153 -0.27 -7.39 17.49
CA TYR A 153 -1.35 -8.27 16.99
C TYR A 153 -1.78 -9.35 18.02
N GLY A 154 -2.03 -8.94 19.26
CA GLY A 154 -2.47 -9.83 20.34
C GLY A 154 -1.35 -10.65 21.01
N VAL A 155 -0.11 -10.51 20.55
CA VAL A 155 1.04 -11.19 21.18
C VAL A 155 1.76 -10.22 22.11
N LYS A 156 1.85 -10.58 23.41
CA LYS A 156 2.57 -9.80 24.42
C LYS A 156 4.08 -9.85 24.16
N PRO A 157 4.82 -8.78 24.51
CA PRO A 157 6.26 -8.75 24.30
C PRO A 157 6.96 -9.84 25.09
N THR A 158 7.85 -10.59 24.44
CA THR A 158 8.65 -11.66 25.02
C THR A 158 10.15 -11.39 25.01
N GLY A 159 10.56 -10.25 24.42
CA GLY A 159 11.95 -9.90 24.16
C GLY A 159 12.54 -10.61 22.93
N LYS A 160 11.75 -11.42 22.21
CA LYS A 160 12.18 -12.03 20.95
C LYS A 160 11.97 -11.07 19.79
N SER A 161 12.86 -11.15 18.81
CA SER A 161 12.79 -10.39 17.55
C SER A 161 12.09 -11.19 16.46
N PHE A 162 11.52 -10.49 15.50
CA PHE A 162 10.98 -11.09 14.28
C PHE A 162 11.75 -10.63 13.04
N LYS A 163 11.56 -11.39 11.97
CA LYS A 163 11.94 -11.05 10.59
C LYS A 163 10.81 -11.46 9.68
N THR A 164 10.31 -10.53 8.86
CA THR A 164 9.21 -10.81 7.94
C THR A 164 9.40 -10.15 6.59
N ILE A 165 8.74 -10.70 5.57
CA ILE A 165 8.72 -10.14 4.22
C ILE A 165 7.64 -9.08 4.10
N SER A 166 7.90 -8.05 3.28
CA SER A 166 6.89 -7.16 2.69
C SER A 166 6.95 -7.17 1.18
N ILE A 167 5.81 -6.92 0.55
CA ILE A 167 5.69 -6.59 -0.87
C ILE A 167 4.89 -5.31 -0.99
N ASP A 168 5.50 -4.31 -1.58
CA ASP A 168 4.90 -3.00 -1.80
C ASP A 168 4.82 -2.74 -3.31
N MET A 169 3.64 -2.32 -3.79
CA MET A 169 3.42 -1.92 -5.18
C MET A 169 3.02 -0.46 -5.24
N PHE A 170 3.87 0.36 -5.81
CA PHE A 170 3.66 1.80 -5.91
C PHE A 170 3.27 2.23 -7.32
N THR A 171 2.44 3.29 -7.40
CA THR A 171 2.29 4.11 -8.60
C THR A 171 3.00 5.42 -8.37
N VAL A 172 3.78 5.86 -9.36
CA VAL A 172 4.47 7.15 -9.35
C VAL A 172 3.73 8.14 -10.26
N LYS A 173 3.54 9.37 -9.76
CA LYS A 173 3.00 10.50 -10.49
C LYS A 173 3.81 11.73 -10.10
N ASP A 174 4.24 12.51 -11.09
CA ASP A 174 5.01 13.74 -10.88
C ASP A 174 6.27 13.54 -10.00
N GLY A 175 6.95 12.40 -10.19
CA GLY A 175 8.17 12.07 -9.46
C GLY A 175 7.97 11.64 -8.00
N LYS A 176 6.74 11.48 -7.53
CA LYS A 176 6.37 11.08 -6.17
C LYS A 176 5.42 9.87 -6.17
N LEU A 177 5.34 9.19 -5.04
CA LEU A 177 4.39 8.10 -4.83
C LEU A 177 2.96 8.66 -4.77
N ALA A 178 2.07 8.12 -5.59
CA ALA A 178 0.65 8.51 -5.64
C ALA A 178 -0.23 7.47 -4.92
N THR A 179 0.08 6.18 -5.09
CA THR A 179 -0.61 5.10 -4.38
C THR A 179 0.36 4.02 -4.00
N ALA A 180 0.06 3.29 -2.93
CA ALA A 180 0.67 2.01 -2.59
C ALA A 180 -0.40 0.95 -2.32
N TYR A 181 -0.12 -0.27 -2.74
CA TYR A 181 -0.72 -1.49 -2.20
C TYR A 181 0.39 -2.29 -1.54
N HIS A 182 0.17 -2.73 -0.30
CA HIS A 182 1.23 -3.41 0.43
C HIS A 182 0.68 -4.57 1.26
N VAL A 183 1.53 -5.57 1.45
CA VAL A 183 1.26 -6.70 2.33
C VAL A 183 2.54 -7.09 3.08
N GLU A 184 2.37 -7.42 4.35
CA GLU A 184 3.41 -7.97 5.21
C GLU A 184 2.93 -9.30 5.81
N ASN A 185 3.84 -10.24 6.00
CA ASN A 185 3.50 -11.49 6.66
C ASN A 185 3.58 -11.36 8.19
N TRP A 186 2.65 -10.57 8.77
CA TRP A 186 2.58 -10.36 10.22
C TRP A 186 2.27 -11.64 11.01
N ILE A 187 1.59 -12.62 10.38
CA ILE A 187 1.36 -13.93 11.02
C ILE A 187 2.69 -14.60 11.29
N ALA A 188 3.57 -14.70 10.28
CA ALA A 188 4.90 -15.28 10.46
C ALA A 188 5.76 -14.47 11.45
N ALA A 189 5.62 -13.15 11.49
CA ALA A 189 6.31 -12.30 12.46
C ALA A 189 5.85 -12.62 13.90
N THR A 190 4.53 -12.68 14.13
CA THR A 190 3.98 -12.94 15.46
C THR A 190 4.28 -14.34 15.97
N GLU A 191 4.37 -15.35 15.10
CA GLU A 191 4.79 -16.71 15.53
C GLU A 191 6.24 -16.74 16.04
N GLN A 192 7.13 -15.90 15.54
CA GLN A 192 8.53 -15.84 15.97
C GLN A 192 8.70 -15.22 17.36
N ILE A 193 7.78 -14.37 17.78
CA ILE A 193 7.85 -13.64 19.06
C ILE A 193 7.00 -14.25 20.19
N LYS A 194 6.35 -15.38 19.94
CA LYS A 194 5.67 -16.20 20.98
C LYS A 194 6.60 -16.91 21.92
#